data_b8067795afd1dc36c91ce383c83ed9ba
#
_entry.id   b8067795afd1dc36c91ce383c83ed9ba
#
_cell.length_a   1.000
_cell.length_b   1.000
_cell.length_c   1.000
_cell.angle_alpha   90.00
_cell.angle_beta   90.00
_cell.angle_gamma   90.00
#
_symmetry.space_group_name_H-M   'P 1'
#
loop_
_entity.id
_entity.type
_entity.pdbx_description
1 polymer ?
#
loop_
_entity_poly.entity_id
_entity_poly.type
_entity_poly.pdbx_seq_one_letter_code
_entity_poly.pdbx_strand_id
1 'polypeptide(L)'
;MNTFIPNKASSKNAAFTYPRKLKQAFKLVGCLAIIVFYGSLTANAITLSSDTSKRDSTRLSHHIINHAFDNIFEENMRLSLAGNEYFQPLKTQLVADLSPNFILFSTPKSRFFFEFTSRVKIRLMDTRDAPVKSPSYMPNANIFYRLNEDVFKPKFLSLGYSHHSNGARGPSLNKDGTFNVDSGKFTTNFYTLTYYTGKRVDKPGLTINRYDNVALEVHAGLFNLGLSQGLKDHYGFVRINGSRMYNFVKAYDDPLEQGRKTYENWQRVQFDFTYIADKYDNYSTFDVKKRLNVSLKYYYSFPFMQGTAFMVGAGYRGQDDYNQSFQDSYGYGMVGIAANLSFGFHKHVE
;
A
#
# COMPACT_ATOMS: atom_id res chain seq x y z
N MET A 1 7.61 -53.39 -39.19
CA MET A 1 6.72 -53.39 -38.01
C MET A 1 7.60 -53.13 -36.79
N ASN A 2 7.86 -51.87 -36.45
CA ASN A 2 8.68 -51.48 -35.29
C ASN A 2 7.79 -50.64 -34.38
N THR A 3 7.40 -51.20 -33.26
CA THR A 3 6.61 -50.62 -32.23
C THR A 3 7.47 -49.66 -31.36
N PHE A 4 7.15 -48.39 -31.42
CA PHE A 4 7.76 -47.36 -30.58
C PHE A 4 7.04 -47.37 -29.22
N ILE A 5 7.77 -47.66 -28.15
CA ILE A 5 7.33 -47.54 -26.75
C ILE A 5 7.72 -46.17 -26.24
N PRO A 6 6.77 -45.29 -25.82
CA PRO A 6 7.16 -44.02 -25.25
C PRO A 6 7.63 -44.18 -23.78
N ASN A 7 8.81 -43.68 -23.51
CA ASN A 7 9.43 -43.64 -22.22
C ASN A 7 8.65 -42.68 -21.30
N LYS A 8 8.06 -43.17 -20.20
CA LYS A 8 7.43 -42.38 -19.13
C LYS A 8 8.51 -41.58 -18.41
N ALA A 9 8.58 -40.27 -18.67
CA ALA A 9 9.35 -39.36 -17.85
C ALA A 9 8.69 -39.24 -16.46
N SER A 10 9.36 -39.74 -15.46
CA SER A 10 9.00 -39.61 -14.05
C SER A 10 9.08 -38.13 -13.65
N SER A 11 7.94 -37.47 -13.47
CA SER A 11 7.88 -36.15 -12.84
C SER A 11 8.21 -36.30 -11.35
N LYS A 12 9.46 -36.06 -10.99
CA LYS A 12 9.84 -35.85 -9.59
C LYS A 12 9.23 -34.52 -9.17
N ASN A 13 8.14 -34.58 -8.41
CA ASN A 13 7.62 -33.45 -7.64
C ASN A 13 8.72 -32.98 -6.69
N ALA A 14 9.46 -31.96 -7.07
CA ALA A 14 10.38 -31.28 -6.17
C ALA A 14 9.53 -30.50 -5.16
N ALA A 15 9.32 -31.06 -3.98
CA ALA A 15 8.74 -30.35 -2.86
C ALA A 15 9.60 -29.09 -2.62
N PHE A 16 8.99 -27.92 -2.74
CA PHE A 16 9.65 -26.62 -2.57
C PHE A 16 9.97 -26.46 -1.08
N THR A 17 11.19 -26.83 -0.69
CA THR A 17 11.68 -26.63 0.67
C THR A 17 12.11 -25.17 0.80
N TYR A 18 11.34 -24.37 1.56
CA TYR A 18 11.73 -23.01 1.91
C TYR A 18 13.14 -22.99 2.52
N PRO A 19 14.03 -22.09 2.06
CA PRO A 19 15.36 -21.95 2.62
C PRO A 19 15.28 -21.70 4.14
N ARG A 20 16.19 -22.29 4.89
CA ARG A 20 16.25 -22.21 6.37
C ARG A 20 16.11 -20.78 6.90
N LYS A 21 16.64 -19.78 6.16
CA LYS A 21 16.55 -18.35 6.48
C LYS A 21 15.11 -17.78 6.38
N LEU A 22 14.30 -18.27 5.45
CA LEU A 22 12.90 -17.85 5.34
C LEU A 22 12.07 -18.39 6.52
N LYS A 23 12.35 -19.65 6.96
CA LYS A 23 11.75 -20.20 8.20
C LYS A 23 12.15 -19.40 9.45
N GLN A 24 13.37 -18.85 9.49
CA GLN A 24 13.82 -17.98 10.58
C GLN A 24 13.15 -16.60 10.52
N ALA A 25 12.96 -16.02 9.33
CA ALA A 25 12.22 -14.78 9.15
C ALA A 25 10.75 -14.93 9.59
N PHE A 26 10.07 -16.03 9.21
CA PHE A 26 8.71 -16.33 9.68
C PHE A 26 8.64 -16.54 11.20
N LYS A 27 9.66 -17.16 11.83
CA LYS A 27 9.73 -17.26 13.29
C LYS A 27 9.92 -15.89 13.95
N LEU A 28 10.77 -15.03 13.38
CA LEU A 28 11.00 -13.67 13.89
C LEU A 28 9.73 -12.81 13.77
N VAL A 29 9.01 -12.92 12.66
CA VAL A 29 7.72 -12.24 12.41
C VAL A 29 6.64 -12.75 13.36
N GLY A 30 6.59 -14.07 13.58
CA GLY A 30 5.70 -14.66 14.58
C GLY A 30 6.01 -14.17 16.00
N CYS A 31 7.29 -14.07 16.36
CA CYS A 31 7.72 -13.53 17.65
C CYS A 31 7.40 -12.03 17.79
N LEU A 32 7.61 -11.22 16.74
CA LEU A 32 7.25 -9.79 16.72
C LEU A 32 5.73 -9.58 16.80
N ALA A 33 4.95 -10.37 16.06
CA ALA A 33 3.49 -10.35 16.14
C ALA A 33 2.99 -10.77 17.54
N ILE A 34 3.63 -11.76 18.15
CA ILE A 34 3.32 -12.22 19.52
C ILE A 34 3.69 -11.12 20.54
N ILE A 35 4.85 -10.46 20.41
CA ILE A 35 5.26 -9.39 21.32
C ILE A 35 4.32 -8.18 21.20
N VAL A 36 3.89 -7.81 19.98
CA VAL A 36 2.90 -6.73 19.78
C VAL A 36 1.52 -7.15 20.31
N PHE A 37 1.13 -8.42 20.17
CA PHE A 37 -0.15 -8.95 20.67
C PHE A 37 -0.18 -9.04 22.20
N TYR A 38 0.90 -9.53 22.83
CA TYR A 38 0.99 -9.62 24.31
C TYR A 38 1.24 -8.26 24.98
N GLY A 39 1.99 -7.36 24.36
CA GLY A 39 2.19 -6.01 24.86
C GLY A 39 0.93 -5.16 24.92
N SER A 40 -0.11 -5.49 24.12
CA SER A 40 -1.40 -4.80 24.10
C SER A 40 -2.46 -5.42 25.04
N LEU A 41 -2.26 -6.64 25.52
CA LEU A 41 -3.21 -7.36 26.40
C LEU A 41 -3.09 -7.02 27.88
N THR A 42 -2.00 -6.37 28.32
CA THR A 42 -1.78 -6.04 29.74
C THR A 42 -2.37 -4.71 30.19
N ALA A 43 -3.06 -3.97 29.35
CA ALA A 43 -3.72 -2.72 29.72
C ALA A 43 -5.25 -2.86 29.62
N ASN A 44 -5.88 -2.98 30.79
CA ASN A 44 -7.30 -2.74 31.10
C ASN A 44 -8.19 -3.96 31.33
N ALA A 45 -8.07 -4.50 32.51
CA ALA A 45 -9.23 -5.07 33.19
C ALA A 45 -10.10 -3.90 33.69
N ILE A 46 -11.13 -3.51 32.95
CA ILE A 46 -12.14 -2.54 33.38
C ILE A 46 -13.29 -3.33 33.99
N THR A 47 -13.55 -3.08 35.27
CA THR A 47 -14.67 -3.58 36.06
C THR A 47 -15.99 -3.18 35.39
N LEU A 48 -16.79 -4.17 34.99
CA LEU A 48 -18.16 -4.01 34.50
C LEU A 48 -19.10 -3.71 35.68
N SER A 49 -19.56 -2.48 35.81
CA SER A 49 -20.72 -2.15 36.62
C SER A 49 -21.94 -1.96 35.73
N SER A 50 -23.02 -2.64 36.08
CA SER A 50 -24.28 -2.67 35.34
C SER A 50 -25.10 -1.39 35.57
N ASP A 51 -25.25 -0.58 34.48
CA ASP A 51 -26.23 0.51 34.47
C ASP A 51 -26.73 0.75 33.03
N THR A 52 -28.05 0.75 32.82
CA THR A 52 -28.67 0.88 31.50
C THR A 52 -28.40 2.22 30.82
N SER A 53 -28.22 3.30 31.61
CA SER A 53 -27.86 4.61 31.05
C SER A 53 -26.46 4.64 30.44
N LYS A 54 -25.55 3.79 30.93
CA LYS A 54 -24.20 3.60 30.35
C LYS A 54 -24.24 2.88 29.00
N ARG A 55 -25.25 2.07 28.72
CA ARG A 55 -25.36 1.33 27.45
C ARG A 55 -25.63 2.25 26.26
N ASP A 56 -26.45 3.28 26.44
CA ASP A 56 -26.77 4.21 25.37
C ASP A 56 -25.63 5.21 25.10
N SER A 57 -24.97 5.68 26.17
CA SER A 57 -23.75 6.50 26.03
C SER A 57 -22.59 5.72 25.39
N THR A 58 -22.46 4.44 25.70
CA THR A 58 -21.45 3.56 25.08
C THR A 58 -21.76 3.30 23.60
N ARG A 59 -23.03 3.11 23.22
CA ARG A 59 -23.46 2.96 21.82
C ARG A 59 -23.16 4.23 21.01
N LEU A 60 -23.47 5.40 21.54
CA LEU A 60 -23.20 6.68 20.90
C LEU A 60 -21.70 6.92 20.75
N SER A 61 -20.89 6.60 21.75
CA SER A 61 -19.44 6.70 21.70
C SER A 61 -18.83 5.78 20.65
N HIS A 62 -19.28 4.53 20.53
CA HIS A 62 -18.82 3.61 19.49
C HIS A 62 -19.18 4.06 18.08
N HIS A 63 -20.35 4.65 17.90
CA HIS A 63 -20.77 5.23 16.61
C HIS A 63 -19.86 6.39 16.20
N ILE A 64 -19.60 7.31 17.13
CA ILE A 64 -18.71 8.46 16.92
C ILE A 64 -17.28 7.98 16.63
N ILE A 65 -16.77 7.00 17.35
CA ILE A 65 -15.44 6.43 17.15
C ILE A 65 -15.31 5.78 15.77
N ASN A 66 -16.29 5.00 15.34
CA ASN A 66 -16.21 4.34 14.05
C ASN A 66 -16.34 5.34 12.89
N HIS A 67 -17.20 6.35 13.02
CA HIS A 67 -17.30 7.40 12.02
C HIS A 67 -16.01 8.24 11.91
N ALA A 68 -15.40 8.58 13.05
CA ALA A 68 -14.09 9.22 13.07
C ALA A 68 -12.99 8.32 12.51
N PHE A 69 -13.08 7.00 12.70
CA PHE A 69 -12.16 6.03 12.15
C PHE A 69 -12.28 5.92 10.63
N ASP A 70 -13.50 5.90 10.10
CA ASP A 70 -13.75 5.89 8.66
C ASP A 70 -13.15 7.15 8.01
N ASN A 71 -13.35 8.32 8.60
CA ASN A 71 -12.73 9.57 8.13
C ASN A 71 -11.20 9.52 8.17
N ILE A 72 -10.61 9.02 9.24
CA ILE A 72 -9.17 8.85 9.39
C ILE A 72 -8.64 7.88 8.33
N PHE A 73 -9.36 6.81 8.07
CA PHE A 73 -8.98 5.82 7.07
C PHE A 73 -9.03 6.41 5.66
N GLU A 74 -10.07 7.13 5.30
CA GLU A 74 -10.17 7.83 4.01
C GLU A 74 -9.00 8.79 3.78
N GLU A 75 -8.55 9.50 4.83
CA GLU A 75 -7.39 10.38 4.76
C GLU A 75 -6.07 9.63 4.54
N ASN A 76 -5.98 8.35 4.95
CA ASN A 76 -4.79 7.51 4.78
C ASN A 76 -4.74 6.78 3.43
N MET A 77 -5.82 6.79 2.67
CA MET A 77 -5.88 6.09 1.39
C MET A 77 -4.87 6.64 0.39
N ARG A 78 -4.41 5.74 -0.44
CA ARG A 78 -3.57 6.11 -1.58
C ARG A 78 -4.39 6.95 -2.56
N LEU A 79 -3.90 8.14 -2.86
CA LEU A 79 -4.48 8.97 -3.90
C LEU A 79 -4.16 8.39 -5.28
N SER A 80 -5.12 8.49 -6.19
CA SER A 80 -4.89 8.30 -7.60
C SER A 80 -4.13 9.50 -8.16
N LEU A 81 -3.13 9.26 -9.00
CA LEU A 81 -2.24 10.28 -9.56
C LEU A 81 -2.26 10.22 -11.08
N ALA A 82 -2.27 11.40 -11.71
CA ALA A 82 -2.02 11.55 -13.14
C ALA A 82 -1.08 12.74 -13.35
N GLY A 83 0.03 12.53 -14.04
CA GLY A 83 1.05 13.57 -14.24
C GLY A 83 2.22 13.07 -15.05
N ASN A 84 3.42 13.59 -14.79
CA ASN A 84 4.62 13.10 -15.43
C ASN A 84 5.79 12.95 -14.43
N GLU A 85 6.69 12.03 -14.76
CA GLU A 85 7.95 11.81 -14.03
C GLU A 85 9.11 12.34 -14.88
N TYR A 86 9.99 13.12 -14.26
CA TYR A 86 11.16 13.77 -14.86
C TYR A 86 12.44 13.18 -14.28
N PHE A 87 13.55 13.32 -15.03
CA PHE A 87 14.90 12.87 -14.63
C PHE A 87 15.07 11.35 -14.51
N GLN A 88 14.07 10.58 -14.91
CA GLN A 88 14.15 9.13 -14.99
C GLN A 88 14.78 8.69 -16.34
N PRO A 89 15.33 7.46 -16.43
CA PRO A 89 15.92 6.94 -17.67
C PRO A 89 14.90 6.81 -18.81
N LEU A 90 13.66 6.51 -18.48
CA LEU A 90 12.56 6.36 -19.44
C LEU A 90 11.84 7.71 -19.62
N LYS A 91 11.94 8.29 -20.83
CA LYS A 91 11.16 9.50 -21.14
C LYS A 91 9.69 9.16 -21.23
N THR A 92 8.88 9.80 -20.43
CA THR A 92 7.41 9.61 -20.39
C THR A 92 6.69 10.92 -20.70
N GLN A 93 5.55 10.84 -21.38
CA GLN A 93 4.61 11.95 -21.54
C GLN A 93 3.59 11.98 -20.42
N LEU A 94 3.15 10.80 -19.95
CA LEU A 94 2.18 10.66 -18.87
C LEU A 94 2.53 9.44 -18.01
N VAL A 95 2.39 9.64 -16.71
CA VAL A 95 2.38 8.55 -15.72
C VAL A 95 1.08 8.64 -14.95
N ALA A 96 0.28 7.58 -14.98
CA ALA A 96 -0.92 7.44 -14.16
C ALA A 96 -0.74 6.30 -13.16
N ASP A 97 -1.08 6.55 -11.89
CA ASP A 97 -1.14 5.55 -10.81
C ASP A 97 -2.53 5.63 -10.20
N LEU A 98 -3.47 4.87 -10.76
CA LEU A 98 -4.87 4.87 -10.38
C LEU A 98 -5.09 3.88 -9.24
N SER A 99 -5.70 4.32 -8.17
CA SER A 99 -5.92 3.55 -6.94
C SER A 99 -7.33 3.77 -6.41
N PRO A 100 -8.38 3.28 -7.10
CA PRO A 100 -9.72 3.29 -6.53
C PRO A 100 -9.78 2.33 -5.33
N ASN A 101 -10.25 2.85 -4.20
CA ASN A 101 -10.34 2.15 -2.93
C ASN A 101 -11.80 1.89 -2.59
N PHE A 102 -12.11 0.68 -2.14
CA PHE A 102 -13.46 0.25 -1.76
C PHE A 102 -13.44 -0.25 -0.31
N ILE A 103 -14.18 0.42 0.57
CA ILE A 103 -14.44 -0.06 1.93
C ILE A 103 -15.67 -0.96 1.84
N LEU A 104 -15.49 -2.27 2.04
CA LEU A 104 -16.54 -3.25 1.81
C LEU A 104 -17.35 -3.60 3.06
N PHE A 105 -16.74 -3.59 4.22
CA PHE A 105 -17.39 -3.93 5.48
C PHE A 105 -16.88 -3.00 6.59
N SER A 106 -17.67 -2.03 6.94
CA SER A 106 -17.49 -1.20 8.13
C SER A 106 -18.83 -1.11 8.84
N THR A 107 -18.91 -1.64 10.05
CA THR A 107 -20.11 -1.49 10.87
C THR A 107 -19.78 -0.69 12.12
N PRO A 108 -20.72 0.09 12.67
CA PRO A 108 -20.48 0.92 13.85
C PRO A 108 -19.93 0.16 15.07
N LYS A 109 -20.17 -1.15 15.13
CA LYS A 109 -19.74 -2.00 16.26
C LYS A 109 -18.50 -2.83 15.98
N SER A 110 -18.09 -2.96 14.72
CA SER A 110 -16.97 -3.80 14.34
C SER A 110 -15.65 -3.07 14.56
N ARG A 111 -14.67 -3.77 15.12
CA ARG A 111 -13.27 -3.34 15.12
C ARG A 111 -12.55 -3.74 13.83
N PHE A 112 -13.22 -4.55 12.99
CA PHE A 112 -12.70 -4.99 11.70
C PHE A 112 -13.37 -4.23 10.58
N PHE A 113 -12.60 -3.91 9.56
CA PHE A 113 -13.12 -3.49 8.27
C PHE A 113 -12.24 -4.08 7.15
N PHE A 114 -12.83 -4.15 5.98
CA PHE A 114 -12.21 -4.74 4.81
C PHE A 114 -12.11 -3.70 3.71
N GLU A 115 -10.93 -3.59 3.12
CA GLU A 115 -10.66 -2.74 1.97
C GLU A 115 -10.22 -3.57 0.78
N PHE A 116 -10.69 -3.17 -0.38
CA PHE A 116 -10.18 -3.62 -1.66
C PHE A 116 -9.69 -2.41 -2.46
N THR A 117 -8.45 -2.47 -2.96
CA THR A 117 -7.88 -1.45 -3.84
C THR A 117 -7.57 -2.08 -5.19
N SER A 118 -8.14 -1.55 -6.27
CA SER A 118 -7.79 -1.93 -7.64
C SER A 118 -6.77 -0.95 -8.19
N ARG A 119 -5.48 -1.20 -7.93
CA ARG A 119 -4.41 -0.30 -8.37
C ARG A 119 -3.88 -0.67 -9.75
N VAL A 120 -3.75 0.34 -10.62
CA VAL A 120 -3.13 0.21 -11.94
C VAL A 120 -2.15 1.35 -12.18
N LYS A 121 -0.91 1.02 -12.53
CA LYS A 121 0.08 2.02 -12.94
C LYS A 121 0.37 1.89 -14.44
N ILE A 122 0.34 3.03 -15.14
CA ILE A 122 0.54 3.14 -16.59
C ILE A 122 1.61 4.19 -16.86
N ARG A 123 2.49 3.92 -17.82
CA ARG A 123 3.43 4.90 -18.39
C ARG A 123 3.21 5.01 -19.90
N LEU A 124 2.91 6.21 -20.36
CA LEU A 124 2.87 6.58 -21.76
C LEU A 124 4.24 7.11 -22.15
N MET A 125 4.89 6.47 -23.10
CA MET A 125 6.28 6.80 -23.45
C MET A 125 6.35 8.03 -24.36
N ASP A 126 7.38 8.84 -24.21
CA ASP A 126 7.70 9.99 -25.07
C ASP A 126 8.53 9.52 -26.28
N THR A 127 7.90 8.73 -27.12
CA THR A 127 8.46 8.25 -28.40
C THR A 127 7.44 8.43 -29.48
N ARG A 128 7.84 8.27 -30.76
CA ARG A 128 6.92 8.26 -31.88
C ARG A 128 5.81 7.23 -31.63
N ASP A 129 4.55 7.61 -31.86
CA ASP A 129 3.34 6.81 -31.61
C ASP A 129 2.97 6.66 -30.13
N ALA A 130 3.70 7.30 -29.21
CA ALA A 130 3.42 7.36 -27.78
C ALA A 130 2.90 6.04 -27.16
N PRO A 131 3.65 4.92 -27.27
CA PRO A 131 3.16 3.62 -26.87
C PRO A 131 2.99 3.56 -25.35
N VAL A 132 1.92 2.88 -24.92
CA VAL A 132 1.75 2.53 -23.51
C VAL A 132 2.65 1.33 -23.21
N LYS A 133 3.62 1.51 -22.29
CA LYS A 133 4.32 0.35 -21.69
C LYS A 133 3.28 -0.53 -20.96
N SER A 134 3.50 -1.85 -20.96
CA SER A 134 2.60 -2.79 -20.30
C SER A 134 2.24 -2.30 -18.89
N PRO A 135 0.94 -2.15 -18.56
CA PRO A 135 0.53 -1.65 -17.25
C PRO A 135 1.00 -2.55 -16.11
N SER A 136 1.19 -1.97 -14.92
CA SER A 136 1.30 -2.76 -13.68
C SER A 136 -0.07 -2.84 -13.02
N TYR A 137 -0.61 -4.04 -12.93
CA TYR A 137 -1.87 -4.36 -12.25
C TYR A 137 -1.53 -4.82 -10.83
N MET A 138 -2.05 -4.12 -9.82
CA MET A 138 -1.72 -4.34 -8.42
C MET A 138 -2.97 -4.33 -7.52
N PRO A 139 -3.96 -5.24 -7.79
CA PRO A 139 -5.09 -5.38 -6.87
C PRO A 139 -4.59 -5.83 -5.50
N ASN A 140 -5.20 -5.24 -4.47
CA ASN A 140 -4.87 -5.47 -3.07
C ASN A 140 -6.15 -5.63 -2.24
N ALA A 141 -6.13 -6.55 -1.29
CA ALA A 141 -7.19 -6.74 -0.31
C ALA A 141 -6.59 -6.66 1.09
N ASN A 142 -7.16 -5.84 1.95
CA ASN A 142 -6.70 -5.63 3.32
C ASN A 142 -7.81 -5.89 4.33
N ILE A 143 -7.46 -6.56 5.42
CA ILE A 143 -8.28 -6.63 6.63
C ILE A 143 -7.61 -5.76 7.68
N PHE A 144 -8.33 -4.78 8.19
CA PHE A 144 -7.88 -3.90 9.24
C PHE A 144 -8.51 -4.27 10.58
N TYR A 145 -7.74 -4.14 11.64
CA TYR A 145 -8.19 -4.30 13.01
C TYR A 145 -7.81 -3.09 13.84
N ARG A 146 -8.81 -2.42 14.43
CA ARG A 146 -8.62 -1.27 15.31
C ARG A 146 -8.13 -1.75 16.68
N LEU A 147 -6.95 -1.25 17.08
CA LEU A 147 -6.29 -1.63 18.33
C LEU A 147 -6.76 -0.81 19.54
N ASN A 148 -7.22 0.42 19.34
CA ASN A 148 -7.71 1.30 20.40
C ASN A 148 -8.94 2.10 19.96
N GLU A 149 -9.52 2.86 20.90
CA GLU A 149 -10.72 3.67 20.69
C GLU A 149 -10.43 5.18 20.80
N ASP A 150 -9.16 5.57 20.81
CA ASP A 150 -8.74 6.97 20.89
C ASP A 150 -8.78 7.60 19.49
N VAL A 151 -9.75 8.47 19.23
CA VAL A 151 -9.92 9.18 17.95
C VAL A 151 -8.82 10.19 17.66
N PHE A 152 -8.10 10.65 18.66
CA PHE A 152 -6.97 11.59 18.51
C PHE A 152 -5.63 10.87 18.33
N LYS A 153 -5.55 9.61 18.72
CA LYS A 153 -4.35 8.77 18.62
C LYS A 153 -4.72 7.36 18.14
N PRO A 154 -5.34 7.26 16.95
CA PRO A 154 -5.79 5.97 16.44
C PRO A 154 -4.61 5.03 16.19
N LYS A 155 -4.85 3.74 16.45
CA LYS A 155 -3.90 2.66 16.18
C LYS A 155 -4.63 1.50 15.55
N PHE A 156 -4.06 0.93 14.48
CA PHE A 156 -4.60 -0.27 13.87
C PHE A 156 -3.52 -1.14 13.24
N LEU A 157 -3.87 -2.39 13.05
CA LEU A 157 -3.09 -3.39 12.37
C LEU A 157 -3.81 -3.78 11.09
N SER A 158 -3.11 -4.04 10.00
CA SER A 158 -3.69 -4.65 8.82
C SER A 158 -2.90 -5.85 8.34
N LEU A 159 -3.63 -6.83 7.80
CA LEU A 159 -3.10 -7.92 7.01
C LEU A 159 -3.59 -7.74 5.58
N GLY A 160 -2.67 -7.59 4.64
CA GLY A 160 -2.94 -7.40 3.23
C GLY A 160 -2.45 -8.56 2.38
N TYR A 161 -3.15 -8.79 1.26
CA TYR A 161 -2.70 -9.64 0.17
C TYR A 161 -2.76 -8.85 -1.13
N SER A 162 -1.67 -8.87 -1.88
CA SER A 162 -1.55 -8.14 -3.15
C SER A 162 -1.08 -9.07 -4.26
N HIS A 163 -1.63 -8.85 -5.44
CA HIS A 163 -1.13 -9.38 -6.69
C HIS A 163 -0.45 -8.26 -7.47
N HIS A 164 0.69 -8.52 -8.11
CA HIS A 164 1.35 -7.58 -9.01
C HIS A 164 1.73 -8.30 -10.30
N SER A 165 1.22 -7.84 -11.42
CA SER A 165 1.54 -8.38 -12.75
C SER A 165 1.55 -7.28 -13.80
N ASN A 166 2.26 -7.53 -14.91
CA ASN A 166 2.30 -6.60 -16.04
C ASN A 166 1.40 -7.03 -17.23
N GLY A 167 0.68 -8.14 -17.09
CA GLY A 167 -0.20 -8.66 -18.15
C GLY A 167 0.51 -9.17 -19.41
N ALA A 168 1.85 -9.10 -19.50
CA ALA A 168 2.62 -9.63 -20.62
C ALA A 168 2.65 -11.16 -20.65
N ARG A 169 2.92 -11.74 -21.81
CA ARG A 169 2.89 -13.21 -22.04
C ARG A 169 4.23 -13.80 -22.50
N GLY A 170 5.22 -12.94 -22.82
CA GLY A 170 6.55 -13.39 -23.25
C GLY A 170 7.33 -14.08 -22.13
N PRO A 171 8.44 -14.77 -22.45
CA PRO A 171 9.32 -15.34 -21.42
C PRO A 171 9.86 -14.23 -20.53
N SER A 172 9.94 -14.49 -19.22
CA SER A 172 10.43 -13.50 -18.24
C SER A 172 11.91 -13.15 -18.46
N LEU A 173 12.68 -14.09 -18.97
CA LEU A 173 14.09 -13.93 -19.28
C LEU A 173 14.36 -14.05 -20.77
N ASN A 174 15.34 -13.33 -21.26
CA ASN A 174 15.94 -13.48 -22.55
C ASN A 174 16.82 -14.74 -22.61
N LYS A 175 17.29 -15.13 -23.80
CA LYS A 175 18.14 -16.31 -23.97
C LYS A 175 19.51 -16.20 -23.26
N ASP A 176 19.97 -14.97 -23.03
CA ASP A 176 21.19 -14.64 -22.31
C ASP A 176 21.02 -14.58 -20.77
N GLY A 177 19.82 -14.84 -20.27
CA GLY A 177 19.48 -14.81 -18.84
C GLY A 177 19.15 -13.42 -18.29
N THR A 178 19.17 -12.38 -19.10
CA THR A 178 18.72 -11.03 -18.69
C THR A 178 17.19 -10.95 -18.67
N PHE A 179 16.63 -9.99 -17.93
CA PHE A 179 15.19 -9.78 -17.92
C PHE A 179 14.68 -9.23 -19.23
N ASN A 180 13.60 -9.83 -19.74
CA ASN A 180 12.88 -9.34 -20.90
C ASN A 180 11.97 -8.17 -20.51
N VAL A 181 12.51 -6.95 -20.53
CA VAL A 181 11.80 -5.72 -20.13
C VAL A 181 10.73 -5.28 -21.12
N ASP A 182 10.72 -5.79 -22.35
CA ASP A 182 9.80 -5.37 -23.40
C ASP A 182 8.50 -6.16 -23.40
N SER A 183 8.58 -7.49 -23.34
CA SER A 183 7.42 -8.38 -23.46
C SER A 183 7.37 -9.47 -22.38
N GLY A 184 8.35 -9.50 -21.49
CA GLY A 184 8.48 -10.54 -20.46
C GLY A 184 7.34 -10.50 -19.46
N LYS A 185 6.81 -11.69 -19.15
CA LYS A 185 5.81 -11.85 -18.10
C LYS A 185 6.43 -11.57 -16.75
N PHE A 186 5.86 -10.62 -16.03
CA PHE A 186 6.13 -10.35 -14.63
C PHE A 186 4.90 -10.66 -13.81
N THR A 187 5.04 -11.47 -12.78
CA THR A 187 3.96 -11.78 -11.84
C THR A 187 4.56 -12.10 -10.48
N THR A 188 4.06 -11.47 -9.44
CA THR A 188 4.36 -11.78 -8.05
C THR A 188 3.14 -11.56 -7.17
N ASN A 189 3.08 -12.27 -6.06
CA ASN A 189 2.10 -12.06 -5.00
C ASN A 189 2.83 -11.77 -3.71
N PHE A 190 2.25 -10.95 -2.84
CA PHE A 190 2.85 -10.66 -1.55
C PHE A 190 1.82 -10.42 -0.46
N TYR A 191 2.25 -10.71 0.76
CA TYR A 191 1.51 -10.42 1.97
C TYR A 191 2.15 -9.23 2.67
N THR A 192 1.32 -8.38 3.26
CA THR A 192 1.77 -7.25 4.07
C THR A 192 1.17 -7.33 5.46
N LEU A 193 2.02 -7.18 6.49
CA LEU A 193 1.58 -6.94 7.86
C LEU A 193 1.96 -5.51 8.21
N THR A 194 0.96 -4.64 8.43
CA THR A 194 1.19 -3.21 8.64
C THR A 194 0.66 -2.76 9.98
N TYR A 195 1.48 -2.03 10.73
CA TYR A 195 1.08 -1.29 11.92
C TYR A 195 0.94 0.20 11.59
N TYR A 196 -0.19 0.77 11.98
CA TYR A 196 -0.50 2.18 11.78
C TYR A 196 -0.68 2.89 13.12
N THR A 197 -0.24 4.15 13.18
CA THR A 197 -0.52 5.05 14.29
C THR A 197 -0.80 6.45 13.77
N GLY A 198 -1.73 7.14 14.40
CA GLY A 198 -2.10 8.50 14.05
C GLY A 198 -1.98 9.44 15.23
N LYS A 199 -1.97 10.74 14.92
CA LYS A 199 -2.15 11.82 15.87
C LYS A 199 -2.91 12.94 15.21
N ARG A 200 -4.03 13.35 15.84
CA ARG A 200 -4.85 14.49 15.41
C ARG A 200 -4.68 15.64 16.39
N VAL A 201 -4.54 16.84 15.87
CA VAL A 201 -4.50 18.09 16.64
C VAL A 201 -5.47 19.07 15.98
N ASP A 202 -6.52 19.45 16.71
CA ASP A 202 -7.47 20.45 16.28
C ASP A 202 -7.10 21.83 16.85
N LYS A 203 -7.05 22.82 15.97
CA LYS A 203 -6.87 24.24 16.28
C LYS A 203 -8.02 25.04 15.65
N PRO A 204 -8.30 26.27 16.09
CA PRO A 204 -9.29 27.12 15.44
C PRO A 204 -8.97 27.25 13.94
N GLY A 205 -9.91 26.82 13.09
CA GLY A 205 -9.79 26.87 11.62
C GLY A 205 -8.78 25.92 10.99
N LEU A 206 -8.10 25.04 11.76
CA LEU A 206 -7.07 24.13 11.23
C LEU A 206 -7.05 22.79 11.96
N THR A 207 -7.25 21.71 11.26
CA THR A 207 -7.01 20.35 11.74
C THR A 207 -5.69 19.82 11.13
N ILE A 208 -4.84 19.26 11.98
CA ILE A 208 -3.57 18.62 11.58
C ILE A 208 -3.66 17.15 11.95
N ASN A 209 -3.58 16.29 10.94
CA ASN A 209 -3.51 14.83 11.12
C ASN A 209 -2.13 14.34 10.71
N ARG A 210 -1.46 13.59 11.60
CA ARG A 210 -0.24 12.87 11.29
C ARG A 210 -0.55 11.38 11.29
N TYR A 211 -0.09 10.68 10.26
CA TYR A 211 -0.18 9.23 10.18
C TYR A 211 1.19 8.64 9.89
N ASP A 212 1.52 7.61 10.65
CA ASP A 212 2.74 6.82 10.48
C ASP A 212 2.34 5.37 10.24
N ASN A 213 3.04 4.70 9.35
CA ASN A 213 2.94 3.25 9.25
C ASN A 213 4.30 2.61 9.03
N VAL A 214 4.40 1.35 9.42
CA VAL A 214 5.49 0.45 9.11
C VAL A 214 4.91 -0.90 8.73
N ALA A 215 5.44 -1.49 7.65
CA ALA A 215 4.96 -2.75 7.13
C ALA A 215 6.12 -3.70 6.84
N LEU A 216 5.88 -4.97 7.08
CA LEU A 216 6.65 -6.07 6.53
C LEU A 216 5.90 -6.63 5.33
N GLU A 217 6.59 -6.67 4.19
CA GLU A 217 6.11 -7.24 2.93
C GLU A 217 6.89 -8.50 2.62
N VAL A 218 6.17 -9.59 2.32
CA VAL A 218 6.78 -10.88 1.98
C VAL A 218 6.15 -11.42 0.71
N HIS A 219 6.97 -11.56 -0.33
CA HIS A 219 6.54 -12.13 -1.60
C HIS A 219 6.54 -13.66 -1.51
N ALA A 220 5.37 -14.26 -1.78
CA ALA A 220 5.17 -15.70 -1.77
C ALA A 220 4.10 -16.10 -2.78
N GLY A 221 4.32 -17.18 -3.50
CA GLY A 221 3.28 -17.79 -4.32
C GLY A 221 2.18 -18.42 -3.46
N LEU A 222 0.93 -18.19 -3.79
CA LEU A 222 -0.19 -18.93 -3.22
C LEU A 222 -0.27 -20.30 -3.92
N PHE A 223 -0.15 -21.39 -3.19
CA PHE A 223 -0.11 -22.75 -3.75
C PHE A 223 0.90 -22.93 -4.91
N ASN A 224 2.07 -22.28 -4.84
CA ASN A 224 3.10 -22.23 -5.90
C ASN A 224 2.66 -21.54 -7.20
N LEU A 225 1.54 -20.83 -7.19
CA LEU A 225 1.07 -20.02 -8.31
C LEU A 225 1.42 -18.54 -8.10
N GLY A 226 1.55 -17.79 -9.19
CA GLY A 226 1.67 -16.33 -9.16
C GLY A 226 3.07 -15.78 -8.91
N LEU A 227 4.12 -16.55 -9.18
CA LEU A 227 5.49 -16.05 -9.25
C LEU A 227 6.09 -16.35 -10.62
N SER A 228 6.62 -15.33 -11.29
CA SER A 228 7.37 -15.51 -12.54
C SER A 228 8.72 -16.18 -12.28
N GLN A 229 9.12 -17.04 -13.23
CA GLN A 229 10.47 -17.59 -13.23
C GLN A 229 11.49 -16.45 -13.35
N GLY A 230 12.64 -16.61 -12.69
CA GLY A 230 13.71 -15.61 -12.70
C GLY A 230 13.57 -14.48 -11.66
N LEU A 231 12.43 -14.31 -10.97
CA LEU A 231 12.33 -13.31 -9.90
C LEU A 231 13.07 -13.72 -8.62
N LYS A 232 13.27 -15.02 -8.42
CA LYS A 232 13.98 -15.53 -7.25
C LYS A 232 15.42 -15.00 -7.23
N ASP A 233 15.83 -14.51 -6.08
CA ASP A 233 17.16 -13.94 -5.82
C ASP A 233 17.47 -12.62 -6.58
N HIS A 234 16.61 -12.20 -7.53
CA HIS A 234 16.82 -11.01 -8.38
C HIS A 234 15.86 -9.85 -8.06
N TYR A 235 14.78 -10.11 -7.34
CA TYR A 235 13.72 -9.12 -7.11
C TYR A 235 13.65 -8.59 -5.68
N GLY A 236 14.10 -9.39 -4.71
CA GLY A 236 13.94 -9.09 -3.29
C GLY A 236 12.52 -9.41 -2.81
N PHE A 237 12.37 -10.49 -2.03
CA PHE A 237 11.06 -11.03 -1.62
C PHE A 237 10.66 -10.62 -0.20
N VAL A 238 11.57 -10.00 0.56
CA VAL A 238 11.27 -9.48 1.88
C VAL A 238 11.60 -7.99 1.90
N ARG A 239 10.60 -7.17 2.21
CA ARG A 239 10.74 -5.70 2.20
C ARG A 239 10.18 -5.10 3.48
N ILE A 240 10.79 -4.02 3.90
CA ILE A 240 10.31 -3.16 4.97
C ILE A 240 9.82 -1.87 4.33
N ASN A 241 8.55 -1.58 4.49
CA ASN A 241 7.93 -0.36 4.01
C ASN A 241 7.59 0.57 5.18
N GLY A 242 7.57 1.86 4.94
CA GLY A 242 7.06 2.82 5.90
C GLY A 242 6.63 4.10 5.24
N SER A 243 5.72 4.79 5.90
CA SER A 243 5.21 6.08 5.44
C SER A 243 4.96 6.99 6.63
N ARG A 244 5.22 8.27 6.44
CA ARG A 244 4.78 9.35 7.31
C ARG A 244 4.04 10.39 6.50
N MET A 245 2.85 10.75 6.96
CA MET A 245 1.97 11.69 6.28
C MET A 245 1.47 12.74 7.26
N TYR A 246 1.46 13.99 6.81
CA TYR A 246 0.82 15.12 7.49
C TYR A 246 -0.27 15.68 6.58
N ASN A 247 -1.51 15.67 7.07
CA ASN A 247 -2.62 16.36 6.43
C ASN A 247 -2.94 17.64 7.21
N PHE A 248 -3.05 18.74 6.49
CA PHE A 248 -3.46 20.04 7.01
C PHE A 248 -4.78 20.41 6.35
N VAL A 249 -5.85 20.47 7.13
CA VAL A 249 -7.19 20.76 6.64
C VAL A 249 -7.65 22.06 7.28
N LYS A 250 -7.82 23.10 6.44
CA LYS A 250 -8.44 24.37 6.86
C LYS A 250 -9.94 24.28 6.65
N ALA A 251 -10.67 24.49 7.74
CA ALA A 251 -12.12 24.47 7.75
C ALA A 251 -12.63 25.57 8.67
N TYR A 252 -13.71 26.24 8.26
CA TYR A 252 -14.42 27.23 9.04
C TYR A 252 -15.84 26.77 9.30
N ASP A 253 -16.41 27.21 10.41
CA ASP A 253 -17.82 26.98 10.67
C ASP A 253 -18.65 27.76 9.63
N ASP A 254 -19.64 27.10 9.03
CA ASP A 254 -20.53 27.73 8.07
C ASP A 254 -21.41 28.73 8.82
N PRO A 255 -21.40 30.05 8.45
CA PRO A 255 -22.20 31.04 9.13
C PRO A 255 -23.71 30.85 8.91
N LEU A 256 -24.11 30.07 7.89
CA LEU A 256 -25.52 29.85 7.53
C LEU A 256 -26.09 28.56 8.12
N GLU A 257 -25.25 27.57 8.41
CA GLU A 257 -25.68 26.28 8.93
C GLU A 257 -24.85 25.91 10.19
N GLN A 258 -25.46 26.00 11.38
CA GLN A 258 -24.84 25.61 12.62
C GLN A 258 -24.37 24.12 12.55
N GLY A 259 -23.09 23.90 12.81
CA GLY A 259 -22.49 22.56 12.83
C GLY A 259 -21.94 22.07 11.49
N ARG A 260 -22.16 22.80 10.40
CA ARG A 260 -21.52 22.53 9.10
C ARG A 260 -20.17 23.24 9.03
N LYS A 261 -19.16 22.52 8.53
CA LYS A 261 -17.84 23.12 8.25
C LYS A 261 -17.66 23.31 6.75
N THR A 262 -17.24 24.51 6.36
CA THR A 262 -16.80 24.79 5.00
C THR A 262 -15.29 24.61 4.91
N TYR A 263 -14.84 23.71 4.04
CA TYR A 263 -13.41 23.47 3.81
C TYR A 263 -12.84 24.53 2.88
N GLU A 264 -11.79 25.22 3.30
CA GLU A 264 -11.12 26.22 2.48
C GLU A 264 -10.05 25.61 1.60
N ASN A 265 -9.14 24.86 2.20
CA ASN A 265 -8.12 24.11 1.48
C ASN A 265 -7.63 22.89 2.25
N TRP A 266 -6.94 22.02 1.52
CA TRP A 266 -6.31 20.82 2.06
C TRP A 266 -4.90 20.68 1.51
N GLN A 267 -3.98 20.33 2.39
CA GLN A 267 -2.59 20.12 2.04
C GLN A 267 -2.11 18.79 2.63
N ARG A 268 -1.22 18.09 1.92
CA ARG A 268 -0.58 16.89 2.42
C ARG A 268 0.92 16.93 2.13
N VAL A 269 1.71 16.56 3.13
CA VAL A 269 3.12 16.19 2.96
C VAL A 269 3.24 14.71 3.27
N GLN A 270 3.79 13.94 2.34
CA GLN A 270 3.92 12.49 2.48
C GLN A 270 5.34 12.06 2.16
N PHE A 271 5.95 11.32 3.08
CA PHE A 271 7.22 10.64 2.91
C PHE A 271 6.98 9.14 2.92
N ASP A 272 7.49 8.42 1.92
CA ASP A 272 7.42 6.97 1.82
C ASP A 272 8.82 6.39 1.67
N PHE A 273 9.06 5.21 2.24
CA PHE A 273 10.26 4.44 1.98
C PHE A 273 9.95 2.94 1.85
N THR A 274 10.80 2.25 1.10
CA THR A 274 10.86 0.78 1.00
C THR A 274 12.31 0.35 1.04
N TYR A 275 12.62 -0.67 1.83
CA TYR A 275 13.94 -1.28 1.90
C TYR A 275 13.84 -2.78 1.63
N ILE A 276 14.66 -3.28 0.66
CA ILE A 276 14.76 -4.69 0.31
C ILE A 276 15.69 -5.38 1.30
N ALA A 277 15.15 -6.27 2.14
CA ALA A 277 15.85 -6.83 3.29
C ALA A 277 16.50 -8.21 3.04
N ASP A 278 16.03 -8.94 2.02
CA ASP A 278 16.53 -10.28 1.70
C ASP A 278 17.55 -10.30 0.54
N LYS A 279 17.81 -11.47 -0.01
CA LYS A 279 18.71 -11.63 -1.16
C LYS A 279 18.17 -10.90 -2.39
N TYR A 280 18.98 -10.02 -2.95
CA TYR A 280 18.69 -9.22 -4.14
C TYR A 280 19.95 -9.16 -5.00
N ASP A 281 19.99 -9.92 -6.07
CA ASP A 281 21.18 -10.14 -6.89
C ASP A 281 22.43 -10.45 -6.03
N ASN A 282 23.57 -9.86 -6.39
CA ASN A 282 24.81 -9.91 -5.63
C ASN A 282 25.04 -8.65 -4.77
N TYR A 283 23.99 -7.81 -4.60
CA TYR A 283 24.13 -6.58 -3.82
C TYR A 283 24.22 -6.86 -2.33
N SER A 284 25.20 -6.22 -1.67
CA SER A 284 25.34 -6.27 -0.22
C SER A 284 24.03 -5.84 0.47
N THR A 285 23.79 -6.40 1.66
CA THR A 285 22.66 -5.96 2.49
C THR A 285 22.72 -4.46 2.84
N PHE A 286 23.92 -3.86 2.83
CA PHE A 286 24.13 -2.44 3.09
C PHE A 286 24.21 -1.60 1.82
N ASP A 287 23.96 -2.16 0.64
CA ASP A 287 23.90 -1.39 -0.62
C ASP A 287 22.59 -0.61 -0.69
N VAL A 288 22.56 0.52 0.03
CA VAL A 288 21.41 1.42 0.09
C VAL A 288 21.01 1.91 -1.30
N LYS A 289 21.99 2.11 -2.20
CA LYS A 289 21.74 2.59 -3.56
C LYS A 289 20.84 1.64 -4.36
N LYS A 290 20.95 0.34 -4.15
CA LYS A 290 20.15 -0.68 -4.85
C LYS A 290 18.89 -1.08 -4.11
N ARG A 291 18.89 -0.95 -2.78
CA ARG A 291 17.85 -1.53 -1.92
C ARG A 291 16.82 -0.53 -1.39
N LEU A 292 17.11 0.79 -1.50
CA LEU A 292 16.26 1.82 -0.94
C LEU A 292 15.44 2.51 -2.01
N ASN A 293 14.12 2.54 -1.82
CA ASN A 293 13.22 3.43 -2.54
C ASN A 293 12.70 4.48 -1.55
N VAL A 294 12.76 5.75 -1.91
CA VAL A 294 12.21 6.85 -1.09
C VAL A 294 11.47 7.84 -1.97
N SER A 295 10.43 8.45 -1.41
CA SER A 295 9.72 9.55 -2.05
C SER A 295 9.25 10.58 -1.05
N LEU A 296 9.28 11.84 -1.44
CA LEU A 296 8.64 12.96 -0.75
C LEU A 296 7.66 13.61 -1.71
N LYS A 297 6.40 13.77 -1.29
CA LYS A 297 5.31 14.33 -2.09
C LYS A 297 4.62 15.42 -1.30
N TYR A 298 4.29 16.49 -1.98
CA TYR A 298 3.46 17.56 -1.48
C TYR A 298 2.22 17.71 -2.35
N TYR A 299 1.07 17.81 -1.71
CA TYR A 299 -0.22 17.98 -2.35
C TYR A 299 -0.86 19.28 -1.86
N TYR A 300 -1.51 19.98 -2.76
CA TYR A 300 -2.25 21.19 -2.46
C TYR A 300 -3.58 21.20 -3.20
N SER A 301 -4.67 21.22 -2.45
CA SER A 301 -6.03 21.35 -2.97
C SER A 301 -6.51 22.79 -2.77
N PHE A 302 -6.80 23.45 -3.86
CA PHE A 302 -7.43 24.77 -3.81
C PHE A 302 -8.91 24.67 -3.44
N PRO A 303 -9.55 25.73 -2.92
CA PRO A 303 -10.97 25.72 -2.55
C PRO A 303 -11.91 25.30 -3.68
N PHE A 304 -11.54 25.62 -4.94
CA PHE A 304 -12.33 25.25 -6.12
C PHE A 304 -12.08 23.84 -6.64
N MET A 305 -11.06 23.13 -6.11
CA MET A 305 -10.68 21.77 -6.55
C MET A 305 -11.25 20.72 -5.59
N GLN A 306 -12.55 20.52 -5.62
CA GLN A 306 -13.19 19.51 -4.76
C GLN A 306 -12.70 18.11 -5.08
N GLY A 307 -12.17 17.41 -4.06
CA GLY A 307 -11.70 16.02 -4.18
C GLY A 307 -10.42 15.83 -4.98
N THR A 308 -9.79 16.91 -5.47
CA THR A 308 -8.55 16.88 -6.25
C THR A 308 -7.49 17.80 -5.66
N ALA A 309 -6.23 17.57 -5.99
CA ALA A 309 -5.10 18.39 -5.55
C ALA A 309 -3.99 18.41 -6.61
N PHE A 310 -3.28 19.52 -6.71
CA PHE A 310 -1.97 19.52 -7.38
C PHE A 310 -0.97 18.74 -6.55
N MET A 311 -0.06 18.03 -7.22
CA MET A 311 0.99 17.26 -6.58
C MET A 311 2.33 17.57 -7.23
N VAL A 312 3.32 17.81 -6.37
CA VAL A 312 4.74 17.84 -6.72
C VAL A 312 5.47 16.86 -5.83
N GLY A 313 6.51 16.23 -6.34
CA GLY A 313 7.27 15.27 -5.56
C GLY A 313 8.65 15.01 -6.17
N ALA A 314 9.49 14.39 -5.36
CA ALA A 314 10.78 13.88 -5.75
C ALA A 314 11.06 12.56 -5.03
N GLY A 315 11.92 11.75 -5.61
CA GLY A 315 12.28 10.48 -4.99
C GLY A 315 13.51 9.86 -5.61
N TYR A 316 13.85 8.72 -5.04
CA TYR A 316 14.88 7.83 -5.52
C TYR A 316 14.36 6.41 -5.54
N ARG A 317 14.60 5.69 -6.63
CA ARG A 317 14.33 4.27 -6.77
C ARG A 317 15.65 3.53 -6.88
N GLY A 318 15.99 2.74 -5.89
CA GLY A 318 17.04 1.73 -5.97
C GLY A 318 16.62 0.58 -6.86
N GLN A 319 15.31 0.32 -6.88
CA GLN A 319 14.66 -0.68 -7.72
C GLN A 319 13.38 -0.08 -8.32
N ASP A 320 13.23 -0.17 -9.63
CA ASP A 320 11.97 0.18 -10.29
C ASP A 320 11.19 -1.09 -10.64
N ASP A 321 10.14 -1.36 -9.90
CA ASP A 321 9.28 -2.56 -10.07
C ASP A 321 8.45 -2.53 -11.35
N TYR A 322 8.46 -1.40 -12.08
CA TYR A 322 7.65 -1.23 -13.27
C TYR A 322 8.33 -1.87 -14.50
N ASN A 323 7.57 -2.75 -15.19
CA ASN A 323 8.04 -3.43 -16.41
C ASN A 323 9.39 -4.16 -16.27
N GLN A 324 9.62 -4.81 -15.12
CA GLN A 324 10.85 -5.55 -14.87
C GLN A 324 12.14 -4.71 -14.93
N SER A 325 12.04 -3.38 -14.79
CA SER A 325 13.19 -2.47 -14.76
C SER A 325 13.84 -2.36 -13.37
N PHE A 326 13.76 -3.40 -12.58
CA PHE A 326 14.24 -3.39 -11.20
C PHE A 326 15.77 -3.41 -11.06
N GLN A 327 16.53 -3.56 -12.15
CA GLN A 327 17.97 -3.31 -12.15
C GLN A 327 18.32 -1.81 -12.18
N ASP A 328 17.39 -0.97 -12.63
CA ASP A 328 17.61 0.47 -12.77
C ASP A 328 17.50 1.17 -11.42
N SER A 329 18.47 2.05 -11.14
CA SER A 329 18.47 2.91 -9.96
C SER A 329 18.61 4.35 -10.38
N TYR A 330 17.66 5.21 -9.96
CA TYR A 330 17.63 6.60 -10.40
C TYR A 330 16.85 7.52 -9.46
N GLY A 331 17.20 8.82 -9.51
CA GLY A 331 16.37 9.87 -8.92
C GLY A 331 15.32 10.36 -9.92
N TYR A 332 14.18 10.81 -9.40
CA TYR A 332 13.10 11.36 -10.22
C TYR A 332 12.41 12.54 -9.54
N GLY A 333 11.87 13.44 -10.36
CA GLY A 333 10.88 14.42 -9.95
C GLY A 333 9.53 14.08 -10.54
N MET A 334 8.43 14.49 -9.92
CA MET A 334 7.10 14.31 -10.49
C MET A 334 6.20 15.52 -10.24
N VAL A 335 5.32 15.80 -11.20
CA VAL A 335 4.30 16.83 -11.13
C VAL A 335 3.00 16.27 -11.70
N GLY A 336 1.89 16.54 -11.06
CA GLY A 336 0.61 16.03 -11.53
C GLY A 336 -0.58 16.50 -10.73
N ILE A 337 -1.69 15.83 -10.96
CA ILE A 337 -2.95 15.98 -10.24
C ILE A 337 -3.21 14.70 -9.47
N ALA A 338 -3.66 14.85 -8.24
CA ALA A 338 -4.07 13.75 -7.36
C ALA A 338 -5.57 13.84 -7.10
N ALA A 339 -6.22 12.68 -6.98
CA ALA A 339 -7.63 12.59 -6.59
C ALA A 339 -7.84 11.45 -5.61
N ASN A 340 -8.72 11.67 -4.63
CA ASN A 340 -9.22 10.58 -3.79
C ASN A 340 -10.37 9.88 -4.53
N LEU A 341 -10.15 8.60 -4.87
CA LEU A 341 -11.16 7.73 -5.47
C LEU A 341 -11.53 6.66 -4.44
N SER A 342 -12.19 7.05 -3.36
CA SER A 342 -12.68 6.12 -2.34
C SER A 342 -14.20 5.94 -2.44
N PHE A 343 -14.64 4.69 -2.28
CA PHE A 343 -16.04 4.29 -2.35
C PHE A 343 -16.35 3.49 -1.09
N GLY A 344 -17.23 4.03 -0.24
CA GLY A 344 -17.73 3.35 0.96
C GLY A 344 -19.13 2.79 0.71
N PHE A 345 -19.35 1.52 1.06
CA PHE A 345 -20.68 0.94 1.13
C PHE A 345 -21.17 1.08 2.57
N HIS A 346 -21.57 2.29 2.95
CA HIS A 346 -22.19 2.55 4.25
C HIS A 346 -23.65 2.13 4.18
N LYS A 347 -24.05 1.17 4.99
CA LYS A 347 -25.46 0.97 5.26
C LYS A 347 -25.89 2.14 6.15
N HIS A 348 -26.63 3.10 5.60
CA HIS A 348 -27.36 4.08 6.42
C HIS A 348 -28.32 3.26 7.28
N VAL A 349 -28.01 3.11 8.55
CA VAL A 349 -28.95 2.63 9.55
C VAL A 349 -29.69 3.88 10.01
N GLU A 350 -30.91 4.07 9.49
CA GLU A 350 -31.89 4.98 10.06
C GLU A 350 -32.16 4.67 11.52
#